data_6a5ba6d10e76df00bc90acf503c0a8fc
#
_entry.id   6a5ba6d10e76df00bc90acf503c0a8fc
#
_cell.length_a   1.000
_cell.length_b   1.000
_cell.length_c   1.000
_cell.angle_alpha   90.00
_cell.angle_beta   90.00
_cell.angle_gamma   90.00
#
_symmetry.space_group_name_H-M   'P 1'
#
loop_
_entity.id
_entity.type
_entity.pdbx_description
1 polymer ?
#
loop_
_entity_poly.entity_id
_entity_poly.type
_entity_poly.pdbx_seq_one_letter_code
_entity_poly.pdbx_strand_id
1 'polypeptide(L)'
;LQQHLILFLQELVPTLETVDLRMCIHPDDPPQSLFGIPRVVSTAKDLDVFFSAVPSVYNGLTFCTGSFGVRADNDLNAMFSKHASRIHFLHFRSTQRDGNGNFYEANHLEGDVDMFSMVKAALNEEATRKKSGRPDWAIPMRPDHGHQMLDDLNKLTNPGYSAIGRLRGLAEIRGLALAISRTL
;
A
#
# COMPACT_ATOMS: atom_id res chain seq x y z
N LEU A 1 -14.83 -15.73 5.48
CA LEU A 1 -13.45 -15.29 5.66
C LEU A 1 -13.41 -13.87 6.21
N GLN A 2 -14.04 -12.88 5.57
CA GLN A 2 -14.04 -11.48 6.05
C GLN A 2 -14.56 -11.34 7.50
N GLN A 3 -15.64 -12.05 7.85
CA GLN A 3 -16.13 -12.07 9.23
C GLN A 3 -15.10 -12.64 10.23
N HIS A 4 -14.33 -13.65 9.84
CA HIS A 4 -13.26 -14.19 10.71
C HIS A 4 -12.11 -13.19 10.88
N LEU A 5 -11.76 -12.42 9.86
CA LEU A 5 -10.80 -11.32 9.99
C LEU A 5 -11.30 -10.27 10.99
N ILE A 6 -12.58 -9.89 10.90
CA ILE A 6 -13.19 -8.92 11.83
C ILE A 6 -13.14 -9.44 13.27
N LEU A 7 -13.54 -10.69 13.51
CA LEU A 7 -13.48 -11.30 14.84
C LEU A 7 -12.03 -11.33 15.38
N PHE A 8 -11.07 -11.74 14.55
CA PHE A 8 -9.66 -11.71 14.92
C PHE A 8 -9.18 -10.30 15.32
N LEU A 9 -9.56 -9.28 14.55
CA LEU A 9 -9.18 -7.89 14.85
C LEU A 9 -9.86 -7.38 16.13
N GLN A 10 -11.10 -7.75 16.38
CA GLN A 10 -11.83 -7.39 17.61
C GLN A 10 -11.14 -7.94 18.87
N GLU A 11 -10.61 -9.16 18.80
CA GLU A 11 -9.86 -9.80 19.88
C GLU A 11 -8.45 -9.22 20.05
N LEU A 12 -7.80 -8.86 18.93
CA LEU A 12 -6.40 -8.45 18.94
C LEU A 12 -6.23 -6.97 19.30
N VAL A 13 -7.08 -6.09 18.80
CA VAL A 13 -6.92 -4.63 18.90
C VAL A 13 -6.81 -4.15 20.35
N PRO A 14 -7.57 -4.64 21.35
CA PRO A 14 -7.39 -4.23 22.72
C PRO A 14 -5.96 -4.45 23.26
N THR A 15 -5.30 -5.54 22.84
CA THR A 15 -3.91 -5.78 23.20
C THR A 15 -2.97 -4.81 22.52
N LEU A 16 -3.19 -4.52 21.23
CA LEU A 16 -2.40 -3.55 20.47
C LEU A 16 -2.47 -2.14 21.09
N GLU A 17 -3.63 -1.76 21.57
CA GLU A 17 -3.84 -0.49 22.27
C GLU A 17 -3.03 -0.38 23.58
N THR A 18 -2.90 -1.49 24.34
CA THR A 18 -2.13 -1.48 25.59
C THR A 18 -0.62 -1.34 25.38
N VAL A 19 -0.11 -1.76 24.21
CA VAL A 19 1.33 -1.76 23.88
C VAL A 19 1.68 -0.67 22.84
N ASP A 20 0.73 0.18 22.48
CA ASP A 20 0.87 1.24 21.46
C ASP A 20 1.44 0.71 20.13
N LEU A 21 0.95 -0.44 19.67
CA LEU A 21 1.39 -1.08 18.44
C LEU A 21 0.30 -1.04 17.37
N ARG A 22 0.56 -0.42 16.23
CA ARG A 22 -0.37 -0.36 15.10
C ARG A 22 -0.18 -1.56 14.19
N MET A 23 -1.26 -2.30 13.96
CA MET A 23 -1.29 -3.33 12.94
C MET A 23 -1.47 -2.71 11.56
N CYS A 24 -0.78 -3.24 10.55
CA CYS A 24 -0.91 -2.83 9.17
C CYS A 24 -1.30 -4.02 8.31
N ILE A 25 -2.59 -4.19 8.02
CA ILE A 25 -3.06 -5.25 7.12
C ILE A 25 -2.63 -4.91 5.70
N HIS A 26 -1.96 -5.86 5.05
CA HIS A 26 -1.63 -5.77 3.62
C HIS A 26 -2.82 -6.26 2.79
N PRO A 27 -3.16 -5.59 1.67
CA PRO A 27 -4.19 -6.08 0.77
C PRO A 27 -3.83 -7.42 0.15
N ASP A 28 -4.86 -8.16 -0.25
CA ASP A 28 -4.68 -9.41 -0.98
C ASP A 28 -3.90 -9.20 -2.27
N ASP A 29 -2.94 -10.09 -2.56
CA ASP A 29 -2.17 -10.08 -3.80
C ASP A 29 -2.06 -11.51 -4.37
N PRO A 30 -2.61 -11.75 -5.56
CA PRO A 30 -3.45 -10.88 -6.36
C PRO A 30 -4.82 -10.60 -5.71
N PRO A 31 -5.48 -9.49 -6.07
CA PRO A 31 -6.75 -9.10 -5.45
C PRO A 31 -7.97 -9.88 -5.98
N GLN A 32 -7.78 -10.73 -6.99
CA GLN A 32 -8.83 -11.61 -7.53
C GLN A 32 -8.92 -12.90 -6.72
N SER A 33 -10.14 -13.45 -6.62
CA SER A 33 -10.36 -14.77 -6.02
C SER A 33 -9.55 -15.86 -6.72
N LEU A 34 -8.93 -16.76 -5.94
CA LEU A 34 -8.14 -17.87 -6.43
C LEU A 34 -8.73 -19.19 -5.95
N PHE A 35 -8.82 -20.18 -6.86
CA PHE A 35 -9.33 -21.53 -6.56
C PHE A 35 -10.72 -21.53 -5.89
N GLY A 36 -11.56 -20.56 -6.22
CA GLY A 36 -12.88 -20.40 -5.59
C GLY A 36 -12.86 -19.79 -4.18
N ILE A 37 -11.69 -19.41 -3.66
CA ILE A 37 -11.54 -18.76 -2.36
C ILE A 37 -11.62 -17.24 -2.56
N PRO A 38 -12.60 -16.57 -1.93
CA PRO A 38 -12.73 -15.12 -2.04
C PRO A 38 -11.60 -14.38 -1.31
N ARG A 39 -11.30 -13.20 -1.76
CA ARG A 39 -10.42 -12.24 -1.07
C ARG A 39 -11.20 -11.48 0.00
N VAL A 40 -10.49 -10.88 0.95
CA VAL A 40 -11.08 -10.19 2.10
C VAL A 40 -10.64 -8.73 2.23
N VAL A 41 -9.52 -8.34 1.62
CA VAL A 41 -8.97 -6.97 1.61
C VAL A 41 -8.50 -6.65 0.19
N SER A 42 -9.42 -6.39 -0.72
CA SER A 42 -9.11 -6.20 -2.15
C SER A 42 -9.78 -4.98 -2.77
N THR A 43 -10.81 -4.45 -2.15
CA THR A 43 -11.64 -3.37 -2.71
C THR A 43 -11.87 -2.25 -1.70
N ALA A 44 -12.27 -1.07 -2.19
CA ALA A 44 -12.71 0.03 -1.34
C ALA A 44 -13.82 -0.41 -0.37
N LYS A 45 -14.76 -1.25 -0.84
CA LYS A 45 -15.85 -1.77 -0.01
C LYS A 45 -15.35 -2.67 1.11
N ASP A 46 -14.33 -3.50 0.86
CA ASP A 46 -13.74 -4.35 1.91
C ASP A 46 -13.13 -3.49 3.01
N LEU A 47 -12.40 -2.41 2.63
CA LEU A 47 -11.85 -1.46 3.59
C LEU A 47 -12.93 -0.80 4.44
N ASP A 48 -14.03 -0.38 3.83
CA ASP A 48 -15.17 0.21 4.54
C ASP A 48 -15.74 -0.75 5.59
N VAL A 49 -15.92 -2.01 5.21
CA VAL A 49 -16.51 -3.03 6.10
C VAL A 49 -15.61 -3.27 7.32
N PHE A 50 -14.33 -3.56 7.12
CA PHE A 50 -13.50 -3.92 8.26
C PHE A 50 -13.07 -2.71 9.11
N PHE A 51 -12.91 -1.51 8.53
CA PHE A 51 -12.64 -0.31 9.32
C PHE A 51 -13.85 0.17 10.11
N SER A 52 -15.06 -0.03 9.58
CA SER A 52 -16.29 0.26 10.33
C SER A 52 -16.54 -0.74 11.45
N ALA A 53 -16.24 -2.02 11.21
CA ALA A 53 -16.42 -3.08 12.21
C ALA A 53 -15.42 -3.00 13.37
N VAL A 54 -14.20 -2.46 13.11
CA VAL A 54 -13.13 -2.28 14.11
C VAL A 54 -12.54 -0.88 13.96
N PRO A 55 -13.19 0.15 14.54
CA PRO A 55 -12.87 1.56 14.27
C PRO A 55 -11.60 2.08 14.97
N SER A 56 -10.86 1.25 15.70
CA SER A 56 -9.62 1.64 16.40
C SER A 56 -8.53 2.08 15.42
N VAL A 57 -7.75 3.09 15.77
CA VAL A 57 -6.58 3.55 15.00
C VAL A 57 -5.49 2.49 14.89
N TYR A 58 -5.46 1.54 15.82
CA TYR A 58 -4.50 0.44 15.85
C TYR A 58 -4.82 -0.67 14.83
N ASN A 59 -6.04 -0.69 14.29
CA ASN A 59 -6.41 -1.46 13.11
C ASN A 59 -6.13 -0.62 11.86
N GLY A 60 -4.96 -0.77 11.26
CA GLY A 60 -4.48 0.04 10.14
C GLY A 60 -4.22 -0.77 8.87
N LEU A 61 -3.66 -0.09 7.91
CA LEU A 61 -3.45 -0.58 6.55
C LEU A 61 -2.01 -0.33 6.10
N THR A 62 -1.42 -1.33 5.46
CA THR A 62 -0.36 -1.14 4.48
C THR A 62 -1.04 -0.81 3.15
N PHE A 63 -1.00 0.44 2.72
CA PHE A 63 -1.57 0.80 1.43
C PHE A 63 -0.58 0.42 0.32
N CYS A 64 -0.84 -0.70 -0.34
CA CYS A 64 -0.06 -1.16 -1.47
C CYS A 64 -0.70 -0.69 -2.78
N THR A 65 -0.08 0.29 -3.44
CA THR A 65 -0.60 0.85 -4.69
C THR A 65 -0.63 -0.17 -5.81
N GLY A 66 0.32 -1.11 -5.84
CA GLY A 66 0.34 -2.19 -6.84
C GLY A 66 -0.76 -3.22 -6.62
N SER A 67 -0.93 -3.73 -5.38
CA SER A 67 -1.96 -4.76 -5.11
C SER A 67 -3.37 -4.24 -5.33
N PHE A 68 -3.71 -3.05 -4.82
CA PHE A 68 -5.00 -2.43 -5.11
C PHE A 68 -5.15 -2.01 -6.57
N GLY A 69 -4.07 -1.54 -7.21
CA GLY A 69 -4.05 -1.03 -8.59
C GLY A 69 -4.21 -2.10 -9.67
N VAL A 70 -4.03 -3.39 -9.34
CA VAL A 70 -4.36 -4.49 -10.25
C VAL A 70 -5.84 -4.46 -10.63
N ARG A 71 -6.71 -4.00 -9.74
CA ARG A 71 -8.14 -3.88 -10.01
C ARG A 71 -8.47 -2.54 -10.66
N ALA A 72 -9.02 -2.57 -11.86
CA ALA A 72 -9.43 -1.36 -12.58
C ALA A 72 -10.61 -0.61 -11.93
N ASP A 73 -11.39 -1.29 -11.08
CA ASP A 73 -12.52 -0.73 -10.35
C ASP A 73 -12.14 -0.09 -9.00
N ASN A 74 -10.85 -0.12 -8.63
CA ASN A 74 -10.33 0.61 -7.47
C ASN A 74 -9.83 2.00 -7.88
N ASP A 75 -10.46 3.04 -7.37
CA ASP A 75 -9.91 4.40 -7.40
C ASP A 75 -8.95 4.58 -6.23
N LEU A 76 -7.64 4.48 -6.51
CA LEU A 76 -6.60 4.54 -5.49
C LEU A 76 -6.58 5.89 -4.75
N ASN A 77 -6.85 7.00 -5.44
CA ASN A 77 -6.89 8.34 -4.84
C ASN A 77 -8.05 8.48 -3.85
N ALA A 78 -9.25 8.04 -4.26
CA ALA A 78 -10.42 8.05 -3.39
C ALA A 78 -10.24 7.12 -2.19
N MET A 79 -9.70 5.90 -2.39
CA MET A 79 -9.40 4.94 -1.32
C MET A 79 -8.39 5.49 -0.33
N PHE A 80 -7.29 6.06 -0.82
CA PHE A 80 -6.27 6.68 0.02
C PHE A 80 -6.86 7.81 0.85
N SER A 81 -7.53 8.77 0.22
CA SER A 81 -8.10 9.95 0.89
C SER A 81 -9.09 9.57 1.98
N LYS A 82 -9.93 8.57 1.71
CA LYS A 82 -10.95 8.10 2.66
C LYS A 82 -10.35 7.44 3.90
N HIS A 83 -9.25 6.70 3.74
CA HIS A 83 -8.66 5.89 4.80
C HIS A 83 -7.29 6.40 5.26
N ALA A 84 -6.87 7.59 4.82
CA ALA A 84 -5.53 8.15 5.04
C ALA A 84 -5.07 8.08 6.51
N SER A 85 -5.96 8.43 7.45
CA SER A 85 -5.66 8.40 8.88
C SER A 85 -5.34 7.02 9.46
N ARG A 86 -5.68 5.95 8.72
CA ARG A 86 -5.51 4.54 9.09
C ARG A 86 -4.38 3.85 8.29
N ILE A 87 -3.73 4.57 7.36
CA ILE A 87 -2.58 4.06 6.60
C ILE A 87 -1.33 4.27 7.43
N HIS A 88 -0.73 3.19 7.92
CA HIS A 88 0.48 3.26 8.75
C HIS A 88 1.73 2.78 8.05
N PHE A 89 1.60 2.21 6.85
CA PHE A 89 2.71 1.82 6.00
C PHE A 89 2.34 1.98 4.51
N LEU A 90 3.33 2.25 3.66
CA LEU A 90 3.12 2.44 2.23
C LEU A 90 3.99 1.48 1.41
N HIS A 91 3.38 0.83 0.43
CA HIS A 91 4.05 0.16 -0.67
C HIS A 91 3.79 0.94 -1.96
N PHE A 92 4.78 1.66 -2.43
CA PHE A 92 4.72 2.36 -3.72
C PHE A 92 5.17 1.42 -4.84
N ARG A 93 4.31 0.50 -5.20
CA ARG A 93 4.49 -0.49 -6.26
C ARG A 93 3.63 -0.10 -7.45
N SER A 94 4.12 -0.28 -8.67
CA SER A 94 3.34 -0.10 -9.89
C SER A 94 3.19 -1.40 -10.66
N THR A 95 2.01 -1.63 -11.20
CA THR A 95 1.67 -2.77 -12.04
C THR A 95 1.05 -2.27 -13.35
N GLN A 96 1.15 -3.06 -14.39
CA GLN A 96 0.50 -2.83 -15.67
C GLN A 96 -0.46 -3.96 -15.97
N ARG A 97 -1.71 -3.63 -16.28
CA ARG A 97 -2.73 -4.59 -16.72
C ARG A 97 -2.67 -4.77 -18.23
N ASP A 98 -3.02 -5.95 -18.69
CA ASP A 98 -3.30 -6.21 -20.11
C ASP A 98 -4.82 -6.26 -20.37
N GLY A 99 -5.19 -6.33 -21.65
CA GLY A 99 -6.60 -6.40 -22.05
C GLY A 99 -7.29 -7.74 -21.71
N ASN A 100 -6.56 -8.73 -21.20
CA ASN A 100 -7.06 -10.08 -20.90
C ASN A 100 -7.25 -10.34 -19.40
N GLY A 101 -7.06 -9.32 -18.57
CA GLY A 101 -7.19 -9.43 -17.12
C GLY A 101 -5.93 -9.94 -16.41
N ASN A 102 -4.81 -10.10 -17.11
CA ASN A 102 -3.52 -10.35 -16.49
C ASN A 102 -2.85 -9.02 -16.09
N PHE A 103 -1.84 -9.10 -15.24
CA PHE A 103 -1.01 -7.98 -14.88
C PHE A 103 0.44 -8.42 -14.68
N TYR A 104 1.34 -7.47 -14.77
CA TYR A 104 2.77 -7.66 -14.53
C TYR A 104 3.36 -6.46 -13.80
N GLU A 105 4.54 -6.64 -13.19
CA GLU A 105 5.27 -5.54 -12.56
C GLU A 105 5.67 -4.50 -13.59
N ALA A 106 5.37 -3.24 -13.32
CA ALA A 106 5.90 -2.10 -14.05
C ALA A 106 7.07 -1.45 -13.28
N ASN A 107 7.84 -0.59 -13.95
CA ASN A 107 8.71 0.32 -13.22
C ASN A 107 7.88 1.29 -12.38
N HIS A 108 8.45 1.80 -11.30
CA HIS A 108 7.69 2.54 -10.28
C HIS A 108 6.99 3.81 -10.80
N LEU A 109 7.57 4.49 -11.78
CA LEU A 109 6.97 5.69 -12.39
C LEU A 109 6.24 5.40 -13.71
N GLU A 110 6.05 4.12 -14.02
CA GLU A 110 5.35 3.61 -15.22
C GLU A 110 4.14 2.77 -14.78
N GLY A 111 3.42 2.20 -15.75
CA GLY A 111 2.27 1.34 -15.48
C GLY A 111 0.98 2.09 -15.20
N ASP A 112 0.03 1.43 -14.56
CA ASP A 112 -1.33 1.95 -14.36
C ASP A 112 -1.50 2.78 -13.09
N VAL A 113 -0.48 2.82 -12.21
CA VAL A 113 -0.53 3.58 -10.97
C VAL A 113 -0.06 5.01 -11.22
N ASP A 114 -0.92 6.00 -10.98
CA ASP A 114 -0.50 7.41 -10.91
C ASP A 114 0.35 7.64 -9.66
N MET A 115 1.64 7.32 -9.76
CA MET A 115 2.58 7.41 -8.65
C MET A 115 2.76 8.84 -8.16
N PHE A 116 2.64 9.84 -9.05
CA PHE A 116 2.70 11.25 -8.66
C PHE A 116 1.58 11.59 -7.67
N SER A 117 0.34 11.25 -8.01
CA SER A 117 -0.82 11.49 -7.15
C SER A 117 -0.72 10.74 -5.83
N MET A 118 -0.24 9.49 -5.85
CA MET A 118 -0.08 8.68 -4.64
C MET A 118 0.97 9.26 -3.69
N VAL A 119 2.14 9.65 -4.19
CA VAL A 119 3.19 10.27 -3.38
C VAL A 119 2.73 11.63 -2.84
N LYS A 120 2.04 12.42 -3.65
CA LYS A 120 1.46 13.70 -3.22
C LYS A 120 0.43 13.52 -2.11
N ALA A 121 -0.46 12.51 -2.23
CA ALA A 121 -1.45 12.19 -1.19
C ALA A 121 -0.78 11.80 0.13
N ALA A 122 0.28 11.00 0.08
CA ALA A 122 1.05 10.61 1.25
C ALA A 122 1.71 11.81 1.95
N LEU A 123 2.36 12.69 1.20
CA LEU A 123 2.99 13.91 1.76
C LEU A 123 1.95 14.86 2.39
N ASN A 124 0.78 15.00 1.78
CA ASN A 124 -0.32 15.80 2.34
C ASN A 124 -0.84 15.20 3.65
N GLU A 125 -0.98 13.87 3.72
CA GLU A 125 -1.38 13.20 4.97
C GLU A 125 -0.33 13.38 6.07
N GLU A 126 0.96 13.21 5.76
CA GLU A 126 2.05 13.45 6.71
C GLU A 126 2.04 14.89 7.25
N ALA A 127 1.84 15.88 6.36
CA ALA A 127 1.70 17.29 6.76
C ALA A 127 0.49 17.49 7.67
N THR A 128 -0.65 16.87 7.37
CA THR A 128 -1.88 16.90 8.17
C THR A 128 -1.65 16.29 9.56
N ARG A 129 -1.03 15.12 9.63
CA ARG A 129 -0.67 14.46 10.89
C ARG A 129 0.27 15.29 11.73
N LYS A 130 1.31 15.85 11.12
CA LYS A 130 2.27 16.72 11.80
C LYS A 130 1.60 17.95 12.38
N LYS A 131 0.71 18.61 11.60
CA LYS A 131 -0.06 19.77 12.05
C LYS A 131 -1.00 19.45 13.21
N SER A 132 -1.58 18.25 13.23
CA SER A 132 -2.46 17.78 14.31
C SER A 132 -1.72 17.22 15.52
N GLY A 133 -0.38 17.22 15.52
CA GLY A 133 0.44 16.73 16.63
C GLY A 133 0.46 15.21 16.79
N ARG A 134 0.13 14.44 15.75
CA ARG A 134 0.20 12.98 15.81
C ARG A 134 1.65 12.52 15.96
N PRO A 135 1.97 11.58 16.87
CA PRO A 135 3.32 11.06 17.02
C PRO A 135 3.76 10.24 15.81
N ASP A 136 2.81 9.59 15.11
CA ASP A 136 3.00 8.81 13.88
C ASP A 136 2.77 9.66 12.61
N TRP A 137 3.31 10.88 12.59
CA TRP A 137 3.11 11.77 11.45
C TRP A 137 3.82 11.28 10.17
N ALA A 138 4.99 10.69 10.29
CA ALA A 138 5.72 10.12 9.16
C ALA A 138 5.20 8.71 8.86
N ILE A 139 4.89 8.43 7.59
CA ILE A 139 4.42 7.12 7.17
C ILE A 139 5.59 6.37 6.52
N PRO A 140 6.12 5.29 7.14
CA PRO A 140 7.16 4.49 6.53
C PRO A 140 6.73 3.97 5.16
N MET A 141 7.67 3.94 4.21
CA MET A 141 7.39 3.46 2.86
C MET A 141 8.50 2.55 2.32
N ARG A 142 8.15 1.73 1.36
CA ARG A 142 9.08 0.99 0.53
C ARG A 142 8.60 0.94 -0.92
N PRO A 143 9.53 0.75 -1.90
CA PRO A 143 9.16 0.58 -3.31
C PRO A 143 8.49 -0.78 -3.58
N ASP A 144 8.51 -1.70 -2.61
CA ASP A 144 8.01 -3.07 -2.63
C ASP A 144 8.78 -3.98 -3.57
N HIS A 145 8.46 -4.01 -4.85
CA HIS A 145 9.11 -4.84 -5.86
C HIS A 145 10.10 -4.04 -6.72
N GLY A 146 10.90 -4.76 -7.52
CA GLY A 146 11.81 -4.18 -8.51
C GLY A 146 12.36 -5.24 -9.44
N HIS A 147 12.52 -4.91 -10.73
CA HIS A 147 13.07 -5.81 -11.72
C HIS A 147 14.54 -6.11 -11.46
N GLN A 148 14.97 -7.33 -11.79
CA GLN A 148 16.40 -7.65 -11.83
C GLN A 148 17.09 -6.79 -12.87
N MET A 149 18.24 -6.22 -12.53
CA MET A 149 19.04 -5.40 -13.42
C MET A 149 20.51 -5.40 -13.01
N LEU A 150 21.38 -5.08 -13.96
CA LEU A 150 22.83 -5.02 -13.74
C LEU A 150 23.36 -6.28 -13.05
N ASP A 151 24.07 -6.14 -11.94
CA ASP A 151 24.68 -7.26 -11.22
C ASP A 151 23.65 -8.21 -10.58
N ASP A 152 22.38 -7.79 -10.39
CA ASP A 152 21.32 -8.68 -9.92
C ASP A 152 21.04 -9.82 -10.93
N LEU A 153 21.34 -9.61 -12.23
CA LEU A 153 21.16 -10.62 -13.27
C LEU A 153 22.04 -11.86 -13.06
N ASN A 154 23.15 -11.70 -12.34
CA ASN A 154 24.08 -12.78 -12.03
C ASN A 154 23.84 -13.42 -10.65
N LYS A 155 22.77 -13.04 -9.97
CA LYS A 155 22.45 -13.51 -8.61
C LYS A 155 21.13 -14.29 -8.59
N LEU A 156 21.08 -15.29 -7.74
CA LEU A 156 19.82 -15.95 -7.44
C LEU A 156 19.01 -15.06 -6.50
N THR A 157 17.95 -14.43 -7.02
CA THR A 157 17.01 -13.62 -6.27
C THR A 157 15.58 -14.12 -6.48
N ASN A 158 14.70 -13.88 -5.50
CA ASN A 158 13.29 -14.09 -5.72
C ASN A 158 12.75 -13.06 -6.73
N PRO A 159 11.84 -13.46 -7.65
CA PRO A 159 11.20 -12.52 -8.57
C PRO A 159 10.60 -11.32 -7.82
N GLY A 160 10.86 -10.11 -8.31
CA GLY A 160 10.40 -8.87 -7.68
C GLY A 160 11.23 -8.37 -6.49
N TYR A 161 12.16 -9.15 -5.98
CA TYR A 161 12.91 -8.81 -4.75
C TYR A 161 14.41 -8.57 -4.96
N SER A 162 14.81 -8.24 -6.17
CA SER A 162 16.20 -7.87 -6.47
C SER A 162 16.61 -6.58 -5.74
N ALA A 163 17.86 -6.52 -5.27
CA ALA A 163 18.33 -5.38 -4.48
C ALA A 163 18.46 -4.11 -5.31
N ILE A 164 19.09 -4.19 -6.50
CA ILE A 164 19.34 -3.03 -7.35
C ILE A 164 18.03 -2.46 -7.91
N GLY A 165 17.14 -3.33 -8.37
CA GLY A 165 15.83 -2.89 -8.88
C GLY A 165 14.98 -2.18 -7.82
N ARG A 166 14.99 -2.66 -6.57
CA ARG A 166 14.30 -1.97 -5.47
C ARG A 166 15.00 -0.68 -5.05
N LEU A 167 16.34 -0.62 -5.08
CA LEU A 167 17.07 0.62 -4.84
C LEU A 167 16.77 1.67 -5.92
N ARG A 168 16.66 1.26 -7.19
CA ARG A 168 16.20 2.14 -8.27
C ARG A 168 14.83 2.73 -7.95
N GLY A 169 13.84 1.90 -7.65
CA GLY A 169 12.49 2.36 -7.30
C GLY A 169 12.48 3.30 -6.10
N LEU A 170 13.26 2.99 -5.06
CA LEU A 170 13.41 3.87 -3.90
C LEU A 170 13.99 5.24 -4.28
N ALA A 171 14.99 5.27 -5.16
CA ALA A 171 15.59 6.53 -5.63
C ALA A 171 14.59 7.36 -6.45
N GLU A 172 13.85 6.72 -7.35
CA GLU A 172 12.80 7.36 -8.17
C GLU A 172 11.71 7.97 -7.29
N ILE A 173 11.17 7.21 -6.33
CA ILE A 173 10.12 7.68 -5.41
C ILE A 173 10.62 8.79 -4.50
N ARG A 174 11.83 8.69 -3.98
CA ARG A 174 12.44 9.76 -3.14
C ARG A 174 12.67 11.03 -3.94
N GLY A 175 13.13 10.92 -5.18
CA GLY A 175 13.29 12.06 -6.08
C GLY A 175 11.96 12.75 -6.37
N LEU A 176 10.92 11.96 -6.66
CA LEU A 176 9.55 12.44 -6.87
C LEU A 176 9.01 13.13 -5.60
N ALA A 177 9.15 12.51 -4.43
CA ALA A 177 8.71 13.08 -3.16
C ALA A 177 9.40 14.41 -2.85
N LEU A 178 10.73 14.51 -3.10
CA LEU A 178 11.47 15.75 -2.93
C LEU A 178 10.98 16.86 -3.87
N ALA A 179 10.70 16.53 -5.13
CA ALA A 179 10.18 17.49 -6.10
C ALA A 179 8.79 18.01 -5.67
N ILE A 180 7.89 17.11 -5.29
CA ILE A 180 6.54 17.47 -4.83
C ILE A 180 6.61 18.32 -3.56
N SER A 181 7.43 17.95 -2.58
CA SER A 181 7.53 18.66 -1.29
C SER A 181 7.96 20.13 -1.42
N ARG A 182 8.61 20.50 -2.54
CA ARG A 182 9.00 21.90 -2.84
C ARG A 182 7.86 22.72 -3.47
N THR A 183 6.76 22.08 -3.81
CA THR A 183 5.59 22.72 -4.45
C THR A 183 4.33 22.69 -3.59
N LEU A 184 4.40 22.02 -2.45
CA LEU A 184 3.37 22.02 -1.40
C LEU A 184 3.59 23.19 -0.43
#